data_111d1a8fcad6a8f764081842d26f7e04
#
_entry.id   111d1a8fcad6a8f764081842d26f7e04
#
_cell.length_a   1.000
_cell.length_b   1.000
_cell.length_c   1.000
_cell.angle_alpha   90.00
_cell.angle_beta   90.00
_cell.angle_gamma   90.00
#
_symmetry.space_group_name_H-M   'P 1'
#
loop_
_entity.id
_entity.type
_entity.pdbx_description
1 polymer ?
#
loop_
_entity_poly.entity_id
_entity_poly.type
_entity_poly.pdbx_seq_one_letter_code
_entity_poly.pdbx_strand_id
1 'polypeptide(L)'
;MPVGRGKMNVLDIAIILVYFAGMILLGLYASRKQTGVDDYYVGGRSMGSLKIGTLWMAGWIGGSSVIGTSSNGYSLGITGAWYVTAIAVGCIVFAFVMAEPIKRISGVLNNITFPELIRHRYDVKNSVTASITTILAMVGYTAAQFVAGASILNVLTGWSLGVCYVLAAVVIVFYVSTGGLLAVTYTDIIQMILLVLGVVVFAVPLCTNYLANAGVSLTADLPQSYFDFGAWGWPTIIALCASTILSFFTSMDSFTRCIAAKDARTAKVGTIYAAISVLVIAGASTYLGMAGKLILPNLDSANNVVAALVVEIFPHGLKGLVLIGVLSAIMSTADISVLTGSASLTKDIYQQFINPGA
;
A
#
# COMPACT_ATOMS: atom_id res chain seq x y z
N MET A 1 -15.92 -7.43 28.41
CA MET A 1 -14.81 -8.26 28.92
C MET A 1 -13.52 -7.61 28.45
N PRO A 2 -12.49 -7.43 29.26
CA PRO A 2 -11.24 -6.93 28.74
C PRO A 2 -10.76 -7.93 27.68
N VAL A 3 -10.47 -7.43 26.47
CA VAL A 3 -9.90 -8.20 25.37
C VAL A 3 -8.71 -8.96 25.94
N GLY A 4 -8.84 -10.29 26.05
CA GLY A 4 -7.78 -11.12 26.57
C GLY A 4 -6.55 -10.90 25.71
N ARG A 5 -5.50 -10.29 26.27
CA ARG A 5 -4.21 -10.13 25.60
C ARG A 5 -3.62 -11.52 25.33
N GLY A 6 -4.08 -12.15 24.28
CA GLY A 6 -3.45 -13.35 23.75
C GLY A 6 -2.05 -12.96 23.29
N LYS A 7 -1.08 -13.04 24.24
CA LYS A 7 0.32 -12.72 23.98
C LYS A 7 0.76 -13.49 22.75
N MET A 8 1.49 -12.81 21.85
CA MET A 8 2.16 -13.47 20.75
C MET A 8 3.08 -14.56 21.28
N ASN A 9 3.06 -15.72 20.63
CA ASN A 9 3.97 -16.81 20.96
C ASN A 9 5.34 -16.55 20.30
N VAL A 10 6.35 -17.24 20.78
CA VAL A 10 7.70 -17.23 20.19
C VAL A 10 7.66 -17.51 18.67
N LEU A 11 6.76 -18.40 18.23
CA LEU A 11 6.56 -18.70 16.81
C LEU A 11 6.10 -17.49 16.00
N ASP A 12 5.13 -16.71 16.50
CA ASP A 12 4.63 -15.52 15.82
C ASP A 12 5.71 -14.45 15.68
N ILE A 13 6.51 -14.25 16.75
CA ILE A 13 7.64 -13.31 16.75
C ILE A 13 8.72 -13.79 15.77
N ALA A 14 9.03 -15.08 15.77
CA ALA A 14 10.02 -15.66 14.86
C ALA A 14 9.62 -15.43 13.38
N ILE A 15 8.33 -15.60 13.03
CA ILE A 15 7.81 -15.35 11.68
C ILE A 15 8.06 -13.90 11.28
N ILE A 16 7.80 -12.93 12.17
CA ILE A 16 8.03 -11.51 11.89
C ILE A 16 9.51 -11.20 11.71
N LEU A 17 10.37 -11.75 12.55
CA LEU A 17 11.82 -11.55 12.45
C LEU A 17 12.40 -12.15 11.15
N VAL A 18 11.95 -13.36 10.78
CA VAL A 18 12.32 -14.00 9.50
C VAL A 18 11.86 -13.16 8.31
N TYR A 19 10.64 -12.60 8.38
CA TYR A 19 10.14 -11.70 7.36
C TYR A 19 11.03 -10.47 7.20
N PHE A 20 11.36 -9.75 8.27
CA PHE A 20 12.22 -8.57 8.20
C PHE A 20 13.64 -8.91 7.70
N ALA A 21 14.23 -10.01 8.18
CA ALA A 21 15.51 -10.48 7.68
C ALA A 21 15.45 -10.80 6.17
N GLY A 22 14.37 -11.44 5.72
CA GLY A 22 14.12 -11.74 4.31
C GLY A 22 14.04 -10.47 3.45
N MET A 23 13.36 -9.41 3.92
CA MET A 23 13.28 -8.14 3.20
C MET A 23 14.65 -7.47 3.05
N ILE A 24 15.46 -7.48 4.11
CA ILE A 24 16.83 -6.95 4.08
C ILE A 24 17.70 -7.75 3.09
N LEU A 25 17.64 -9.08 3.13
CA LEU A 25 18.42 -9.94 2.22
C LEU A 25 18.00 -9.74 0.76
N LEU A 26 16.72 -9.56 0.48
CA LEU A 26 16.22 -9.24 -0.86
C LEU A 26 16.71 -7.89 -1.36
N GLY A 27 16.72 -6.87 -0.49
CA GLY A 27 17.29 -5.57 -0.80
C GLY A 27 18.76 -5.67 -1.19
N LEU A 28 19.57 -6.39 -0.38
CA LEU A 28 20.99 -6.64 -0.67
C LEU A 28 21.19 -7.48 -1.95
N TYR A 29 20.32 -8.43 -2.23
CA TYR A 29 20.38 -9.20 -3.48
C TYR A 29 20.10 -8.31 -4.69
N ALA A 30 19.07 -7.48 -4.61
CA ALA A 30 18.70 -6.57 -5.70
C ALA A 30 19.77 -5.51 -5.97
N SER A 31 20.44 -5.00 -4.94
CA SER A 31 21.50 -4.01 -5.07
C SER A 31 22.67 -4.48 -5.95
N ARG A 32 22.96 -5.79 -5.93
CA ARG A 32 24.02 -6.39 -6.74
C ARG A 32 23.70 -6.44 -8.25
N LYS A 33 22.44 -6.22 -8.62
CA LYS A 33 21.97 -6.26 -10.01
C LYS A 33 21.84 -4.88 -10.65
N GLN A 34 22.04 -3.84 -9.87
CA GLN A 34 21.93 -2.47 -10.35
C GLN A 34 23.22 -2.04 -11.08
N THR A 35 23.05 -1.41 -12.23
CA THR A 35 24.17 -0.93 -13.06
C THR A 35 24.18 0.59 -13.21
N GLY A 36 23.13 1.30 -12.79
CA GLY A 36 23.06 2.75 -12.93
C GLY A 36 21.78 3.39 -12.38
N VAL A 37 21.67 4.68 -12.62
CA VAL A 37 20.58 5.54 -12.12
C VAL A 37 19.20 5.10 -12.64
N ASP A 38 19.11 4.69 -13.91
CA ASP A 38 17.88 4.18 -14.52
C ASP A 38 17.42 2.88 -13.86
N ASP A 39 18.37 1.98 -13.53
CA ASP A 39 18.03 0.77 -12.78
C ASP A 39 17.51 1.10 -11.39
N TYR A 40 18.12 2.10 -10.74
CA TYR A 40 17.76 2.48 -9.36
C TYR A 40 16.37 3.12 -9.27
N TYR A 41 16.02 4.08 -10.15
CA TYR A 41 14.77 4.84 -10.05
C TYR A 41 13.62 4.29 -10.90
N VAL A 42 13.91 3.68 -12.05
CA VAL A 42 12.89 3.21 -13.01
C VAL A 42 13.07 1.75 -13.45
N GLY A 43 13.94 0.99 -12.75
CA GLY A 43 14.12 -0.44 -12.97
C GLY A 43 14.53 -0.82 -14.39
N GLY A 44 15.38 0.01 -15.01
CA GLY A 44 15.88 -0.19 -16.38
C GLY A 44 14.80 -0.18 -17.46
N ARG A 45 13.58 0.31 -17.16
CA ARG A 45 12.44 0.40 -18.10
C ARG A 45 12.06 -0.94 -18.76
N SER A 46 12.29 -2.06 -18.05
CA SER A 46 12.21 -3.42 -18.62
C SER A 46 11.12 -4.30 -17.98
N MET A 47 10.30 -3.74 -17.08
CA MET A 47 9.36 -4.50 -16.29
C MET A 47 8.17 -5.01 -17.09
N GLY A 48 7.81 -6.29 -16.90
CA GLY A 48 6.62 -6.92 -17.49
C GLY A 48 5.34 -6.56 -16.72
N SER A 49 4.17 -6.88 -17.31
CA SER A 49 2.86 -6.48 -16.79
C SER A 49 2.57 -6.95 -15.36
N LEU A 50 3.04 -8.15 -14.97
CA LEU A 50 2.84 -8.66 -13.62
C LEU A 50 3.61 -7.82 -12.59
N LYS A 51 4.88 -7.50 -12.85
CA LYS A 51 5.69 -6.64 -11.98
C LYS A 51 5.08 -5.24 -11.87
N ILE A 52 4.64 -4.66 -12.99
CA ILE A 52 3.96 -3.37 -13.01
C ILE A 52 2.66 -3.43 -12.19
N GLY A 53 1.84 -4.48 -12.37
CA GLY A 53 0.62 -4.65 -11.57
C GLY A 53 0.89 -4.78 -10.08
N THR A 54 1.95 -5.51 -9.70
CA THR A 54 2.37 -5.63 -8.30
C THR A 54 2.83 -4.28 -7.73
N LEU A 55 3.65 -3.52 -8.45
CA LEU A 55 4.07 -2.17 -8.05
C LEU A 55 2.88 -1.22 -7.89
N TRP A 56 1.88 -1.30 -8.78
CA TRP A 56 0.65 -0.52 -8.64
C TRP A 56 -0.14 -0.90 -7.40
N MET A 57 -0.35 -2.20 -7.19
CA MET A 57 -1.05 -2.71 -6.01
C MET A 57 -0.31 -2.28 -4.72
N ALA A 58 0.99 -2.50 -4.67
CA ALA A 58 1.84 -2.21 -3.52
C ALA A 58 1.81 -0.72 -3.10
N GLY A 59 1.91 0.19 -4.05
CA GLY A 59 1.93 1.61 -3.73
C GLY A 59 0.58 2.22 -3.37
N TRP A 60 -0.54 1.57 -3.72
CA TRP A 60 -1.88 2.07 -3.41
C TRP A 60 -2.62 1.26 -2.34
N ILE A 61 -2.16 0.04 -2.03
CA ILE A 61 -2.68 -0.77 -0.93
C ILE A 61 -1.75 -0.66 0.27
N GLY A 62 -1.91 0.40 1.05
CA GLY A 62 -1.18 0.62 2.29
C GLY A 62 -2.03 0.40 3.54
N GLY A 63 -1.54 0.93 4.67
CA GLY A 63 -2.24 0.86 5.95
C GLY A 63 -3.64 1.45 5.91
N SER A 64 -3.83 2.58 5.24
CA SER A 64 -5.15 3.19 5.05
C SER A 64 -6.11 2.31 4.23
N SER A 65 -5.59 1.55 3.28
CA SER A 65 -6.42 0.68 2.43
C SER A 65 -6.89 -0.58 3.17
N VAL A 66 -6.06 -1.19 4.01
CA VAL A 66 -6.44 -2.40 4.76
C VAL A 66 -7.09 -2.02 6.09
N ILE A 67 -6.39 -1.25 6.93
CA ILE A 67 -6.84 -0.90 8.28
C ILE A 67 -8.00 0.09 8.19
N GLY A 68 -7.88 1.15 7.39
CA GLY A 68 -8.91 2.18 7.26
C GLY A 68 -10.20 1.62 6.65
N THR A 69 -10.10 0.77 5.63
CA THR A 69 -11.29 0.13 5.03
C THR A 69 -11.94 -0.85 5.99
N SER A 70 -11.16 -1.62 6.76
CA SER A 70 -11.73 -2.50 7.81
C SER A 70 -12.35 -1.69 8.95
N SER A 71 -11.75 -0.57 9.35
CA SER A 71 -12.32 0.36 10.34
C SER A 71 -13.66 0.94 9.89
N ASN A 72 -13.73 1.37 8.62
CA ASN A 72 -14.97 1.85 8.03
C ASN A 72 -16.01 0.73 7.88
N GLY A 73 -15.59 -0.47 7.50
CA GLY A 73 -16.46 -1.66 7.48
C GLY A 73 -17.04 -2.00 8.86
N TYR A 74 -16.22 -1.87 9.91
CA TYR A 74 -16.65 -2.06 11.29
C TYR A 74 -17.68 -1.00 11.73
N SER A 75 -17.50 0.25 11.33
CA SER A 75 -18.32 1.37 11.78
C SER A 75 -19.57 1.62 10.92
N LEU A 76 -19.46 1.41 9.62
CA LEU A 76 -20.42 1.87 8.62
C LEU A 76 -20.89 0.77 7.64
N GLY A 77 -20.29 -0.42 7.72
CA GLY A 77 -20.62 -1.53 6.82
C GLY A 77 -20.02 -1.40 5.41
N ILE A 78 -20.77 -1.85 4.40
CA ILE A 78 -20.30 -1.99 3.02
C ILE A 78 -19.86 -0.67 2.36
N THR A 79 -20.41 0.45 2.81
CA THR A 79 -20.03 1.79 2.34
C THR A 79 -18.53 2.09 2.60
N GLY A 80 -17.91 1.41 3.59
CA GLY A 80 -16.48 1.51 3.86
C GLY A 80 -15.57 1.06 2.72
N ALA A 81 -16.09 0.26 1.77
CA ALA A 81 -15.34 -0.20 0.59
C ALA A 81 -15.03 0.92 -0.41
N TRP A 82 -15.74 2.06 -0.38
CA TRP A 82 -15.63 3.11 -1.39
C TRP A 82 -14.21 3.66 -1.57
N TYR A 83 -13.44 3.81 -0.50
CA TYR A 83 -12.07 4.33 -0.61
C TYR A 83 -11.20 3.45 -1.53
N VAL A 84 -11.15 2.15 -1.27
CA VAL A 84 -10.34 1.22 -2.07
C VAL A 84 -10.98 0.93 -3.43
N THR A 85 -12.31 0.97 -3.52
CA THR A 85 -13.03 0.89 -4.80
C THR A 85 -12.69 2.09 -5.69
N ALA A 86 -12.62 3.31 -5.14
CA ALA A 86 -12.19 4.49 -5.87
C ALA A 86 -10.75 4.36 -6.42
N ILE A 87 -9.84 3.73 -5.66
CA ILE A 87 -8.49 3.40 -6.13
C ILE A 87 -8.57 2.47 -7.36
N ALA A 88 -9.38 1.42 -7.31
CA ALA A 88 -9.53 0.49 -8.43
C ALA A 88 -10.10 1.18 -9.69
N VAL A 89 -11.12 2.02 -9.52
CA VAL A 89 -11.66 2.84 -10.61
C VAL A 89 -10.60 3.79 -11.15
N GLY A 90 -9.83 4.44 -10.27
CA GLY A 90 -8.70 5.30 -10.63
C GLY A 90 -7.66 4.56 -11.49
N CYS A 91 -7.28 3.34 -11.11
CA CYS A 91 -6.39 2.49 -11.91
C CYS A 91 -6.97 2.23 -13.31
N ILE A 92 -8.27 1.89 -13.41
CA ILE A 92 -8.92 1.62 -14.71
C ILE A 92 -8.92 2.88 -15.57
N VAL A 93 -9.37 4.01 -15.04
CA VAL A 93 -9.40 5.28 -15.78
C VAL A 93 -8.00 5.66 -16.24
N PHE A 94 -7.00 5.58 -15.34
CA PHE A 94 -5.61 5.89 -15.65
C PHE A 94 -5.03 4.94 -16.72
N ALA A 95 -5.34 3.64 -16.65
CA ALA A 95 -4.89 2.66 -17.63
C ALA A 95 -5.32 2.99 -19.06
N PHE A 96 -6.54 3.51 -19.23
CA PHE A 96 -7.08 3.85 -20.55
C PHE A 96 -6.71 5.25 -21.02
N VAL A 97 -6.52 6.20 -20.12
CA VAL A 97 -6.28 7.61 -20.46
C VAL A 97 -4.80 7.96 -20.50
N MET A 98 -4.00 7.50 -19.53
CA MET A 98 -2.65 8.03 -19.29
C MET A 98 -1.52 7.00 -19.45
N ALA A 99 -1.75 5.70 -19.18
CA ALA A 99 -0.66 4.73 -19.13
C ALA A 99 0.14 4.62 -20.43
N GLU A 100 -0.54 4.55 -21.58
CA GLU A 100 0.14 4.50 -22.89
C GLU A 100 0.77 5.83 -23.28
N PRO A 101 0.09 6.99 -23.20
CA PRO A 101 0.70 8.29 -23.47
C PRO A 101 1.95 8.56 -22.64
N ILE A 102 1.92 8.32 -21.33
CA ILE A 102 3.07 8.53 -20.46
C ILE A 102 4.26 7.67 -20.92
N LYS A 103 4.03 6.38 -21.17
CA LYS A 103 5.11 5.49 -21.59
C LYS A 103 5.73 5.93 -22.94
N ARG A 104 4.90 6.35 -23.89
CA ARG A 104 5.38 6.83 -25.20
C ARG A 104 6.20 8.12 -25.06
N ILE A 105 5.68 9.09 -24.30
CA ILE A 105 6.37 10.37 -24.07
C ILE A 105 7.69 10.15 -23.33
N SER A 106 7.68 9.34 -22.28
CA SER A 106 8.88 9.00 -21.51
C SER A 106 9.95 8.30 -22.37
N GLY A 107 9.54 7.50 -23.34
CA GLY A 107 10.47 6.87 -24.29
C GLY A 107 11.18 7.87 -25.20
N VAL A 108 10.56 9.01 -25.51
CA VAL A 108 11.13 10.09 -26.32
C VAL A 108 11.99 11.05 -25.46
N LEU A 109 11.44 11.46 -24.30
CA LEU A 109 12.09 12.47 -23.44
C LEU A 109 13.17 11.89 -22.52
N ASN A 110 13.18 10.57 -22.36
CA ASN A 110 14.06 9.85 -21.44
C ASN A 110 13.99 10.36 -19.97
N ASN A 111 12.84 10.94 -19.57
CA ASN A 111 12.64 11.46 -18.24
C ASN A 111 12.50 10.34 -17.19
N ILE A 112 12.85 10.66 -15.95
CA ILE A 112 12.75 9.75 -14.78
C ILE A 112 11.59 10.18 -13.88
N THR A 113 11.34 11.50 -13.77
CA THR A 113 10.37 12.06 -12.84
C THR A 113 9.20 12.73 -13.55
N PHE A 114 8.08 12.89 -12.84
CA PHE A 114 6.94 13.68 -13.32
C PHE A 114 7.28 15.18 -13.41
N PRO A 115 8.00 15.80 -12.45
CA PRO A 115 8.44 17.19 -12.56
C PRO A 115 9.30 17.46 -13.80
N GLU A 116 10.14 16.51 -14.24
CA GLU A 116 10.89 16.64 -15.52
C GLU A 116 9.93 16.75 -16.71
N LEU A 117 8.84 15.97 -16.73
CA LEU A 117 7.82 16.06 -17.77
C LEU A 117 7.12 17.44 -17.76
N ILE A 118 6.82 17.98 -16.59
CA ILE A 118 6.26 19.32 -16.43
C ILE A 118 7.23 20.39 -16.96
N ARG A 119 8.53 20.23 -16.70
CA ARG A 119 9.56 21.14 -17.23
C ARG A 119 9.60 21.17 -18.76
N HIS A 120 9.49 20.03 -19.41
CA HIS A 120 9.46 19.94 -20.87
C HIS A 120 8.20 20.58 -21.49
N ARG A 121 7.08 20.53 -20.78
CA ARG A 121 5.81 21.07 -21.28
C ARG A 121 5.60 22.54 -20.98
N TYR A 122 6.07 23.00 -19.83
CA TYR A 122 5.88 24.37 -19.31
C TYR A 122 7.22 25.07 -19.12
N ASP A 123 7.70 25.14 -17.88
CA ASP A 123 8.95 25.79 -17.52
C ASP A 123 9.56 25.26 -16.21
N VAL A 124 10.71 25.81 -15.83
CA VAL A 124 11.44 25.44 -14.63
C VAL A 124 10.64 25.76 -13.35
N LYS A 125 9.89 26.87 -13.32
CA LYS A 125 9.14 27.29 -12.12
C LYS A 125 8.03 26.29 -11.81
N ASN A 126 7.29 25.88 -12.84
CA ASN A 126 6.26 24.86 -12.71
C ASN A 126 6.84 23.50 -12.29
N SER A 127 8.00 23.12 -12.84
CA SER A 127 8.72 21.90 -12.43
C SER A 127 9.11 21.92 -10.96
N VAL A 128 9.70 23.03 -10.48
CA VAL A 128 10.06 23.18 -9.05
C VAL A 128 8.84 23.09 -8.14
N THR A 129 7.74 23.74 -8.53
CA THR A 129 6.48 23.64 -7.77
C THR A 129 5.99 22.20 -7.70
N ALA A 130 6.00 21.47 -8.83
CA ALA A 130 5.64 20.05 -8.87
C ALA A 130 6.57 19.20 -8.01
N SER A 131 7.89 19.49 -8.01
CA SER A 131 8.86 18.76 -7.17
C SER A 131 8.62 18.97 -5.69
N ILE A 132 8.45 20.21 -5.25
CA ILE A 132 8.17 20.54 -3.84
C ILE A 132 6.87 19.87 -3.39
N THR A 133 5.81 19.96 -4.19
CA THR A 133 4.52 19.33 -3.88
C THR A 133 4.66 17.81 -3.77
N THR A 134 5.39 17.18 -4.71
CA THR A 134 5.66 15.74 -4.70
C THR A 134 6.43 15.34 -3.43
N ILE A 135 7.50 16.05 -3.08
CA ILE A 135 8.31 15.75 -1.90
C ILE A 135 7.46 15.84 -0.63
N LEU A 136 6.70 16.93 -0.45
CA LEU A 136 5.84 17.10 0.72
C LEU A 136 4.76 16.02 0.81
N ALA A 137 4.14 15.67 -0.32
CA ALA A 137 3.15 14.59 -0.37
C ALA A 137 3.77 13.24 0.01
N MET A 138 4.94 12.90 -0.51
CA MET A 138 5.62 11.63 -0.22
C MET A 138 6.11 11.54 1.23
N VAL A 139 6.59 12.63 1.81
CA VAL A 139 6.94 12.70 3.25
C VAL A 139 5.71 12.44 4.12
N GLY A 140 4.59 13.12 3.84
CA GLY A 140 3.34 12.92 4.58
C GLY A 140 2.80 11.49 4.44
N TYR A 141 2.86 10.94 3.23
CA TYR A 141 2.38 9.59 2.94
C TYR A 141 3.24 8.51 3.62
N THR A 142 4.57 8.66 3.59
CA THR A 142 5.52 7.80 4.31
C THR A 142 5.30 7.86 5.82
N ALA A 143 5.12 9.04 6.38
CA ALA A 143 4.85 9.22 7.81
C ALA A 143 3.57 8.49 8.23
N ALA A 144 2.50 8.59 7.44
CA ALA A 144 1.25 7.87 7.69
C ALA A 144 1.44 6.34 7.72
N GLN A 145 2.27 5.79 6.83
CA GLN A 145 2.58 4.36 6.83
C GLN A 145 3.38 3.95 8.08
N PHE A 146 4.35 4.76 8.51
CA PHE A 146 5.09 4.47 9.74
C PHE A 146 4.19 4.51 10.98
N VAL A 147 3.26 5.46 11.05
CA VAL A 147 2.25 5.51 12.13
C VAL A 147 1.40 4.24 12.14
N ALA A 148 0.89 3.81 11.00
CA ALA A 148 0.08 2.61 10.88
C ALA A 148 0.88 1.35 11.28
N GLY A 149 2.11 1.19 10.79
CA GLY A 149 2.98 0.06 11.09
C GLY A 149 3.37 0.00 12.57
N ALA A 150 3.76 1.13 13.15
CA ALA A 150 4.10 1.21 14.56
C ALA A 150 2.90 0.91 15.47
N SER A 151 1.72 1.35 15.11
CA SER A 151 0.49 1.06 15.87
C SER A 151 0.19 -0.43 15.90
N ILE A 152 0.33 -1.13 14.77
CA ILE A 152 0.17 -2.59 14.72
C ILE A 152 1.22 -3.27 15.59
N LEU A 153 2.51 -2.93 15.41
CA LEU A 153 3.59 -3.53 16.20
C LEU A 153 3.39 -3.28 17.70
N ASN A 154 2.94 -2.09 18.10
CA ASN A 154 2.65 -1.77 19.49
C ASN A 154 1.53 -2.65 20.07
N VAL A 155 0.41 -2.80 19.35
CA VAL A 155 -0.71 -3.67 19.79
C VAL A 155 -0.27 -5.11 19.98
N LEU A 156 0.62 -5.59 19.12
CA LEU A 156 1.04 -6.99 19.05
C LEU A 156 2.14 -7.34 20.05
N THR A 157 3.16 -6.48 20.13
CA THR A 157 4.35 -6.74 20.93
C THR A 157 4.25 -6.17 22.35
N GLY A 158 3.40 -5.15 22.53
CA GLY A 158 3.36 -4.33 23.74
C GLY A 158 4.56 -3.40 23.89
N TRP A 159 5.44 -3.29 22.88
CA TRP A 159 6.58 -2.38 22.90
C TRP A 159 6.11 -0.93 22.80
N SER A 160 6.93 0.00 23.28
CA SER A 160 6.59 1.41 23.15
C SER A 160 6.48 1.84 21.68
N LEU A 161 5.57 2.75 21.39
CA LEU A 161 5.36 3.27 20.03
C LEU A 161 6.68 3.78 19.41
N GLY A 162 7.53 4.45 20.20
CA GLY A 162 8.82 4.95 19.73
C GLY A 162 9.74 3.84 19.21
N VAL A 163 9.83 2.71 19.91
CA VAL A 163 10.61 1.54 19.46
C VAL A 163 10.02 0.97 18.17
N CYS A 164 8.70 0.88 18.08
CA CYS A 164 8.02 0.37 16.88
C CYS A 164 8.23 1.28 15.66
N TYR A 165 8.23 2.61 15.84
CA TYR A 165 8.56 3.57 14.78
C TYR A 165 9.99 3.40 14.28
N VAL A 166 10.96 3.35 15.19
CA VAL A 166 12.38 3.21 14.82
C VAL A 166 12.61 1.89 14.08
N LEU A 167 12.04 0.79 14.57
CA LEU A 167 12.19 -0.52 13.93
C LEU A 167 11.63 -0.51 12.49
N ALA A 168 10.41 -0.04 12.30
CA ALA A 168 9.79 0.04 10.98
C ALA A 168 10.60 0.94 10.03
N ALA A 169 11.01 2.13 10.49
CA ALA A 169 11.77 3.07 9.69
C ALA A 169 13.14 2.51 9.29
N VAL A 170 13.90 1.93 10.24
CA VAL A 170 15.24 1.37 9.96
C VAL A 170 15.17 0.27 8.91
N VAL A 171 14.23 -0.66 9.03
CA VAL A 171 14.10 -1.76 8.06
C VAL A 171 13.78 -1.23 6.66
N ILE A 172 12.78 -0.35 6.53
CA ILE A 172 12.35 0.19 5.23
C ILE A 172 13.47 1.02 4.59
N VAL A 173 14.02 1.98 5.33
CA VAL A 173 15.08 2.86 4.80
C VAL A 173 16.29 2.05 4.36
N PHE A 174 16.67 1.02 5.13
CA PHE A 174 17.83 0.20 4.81
C PHE A 174 17.70 -0.50 3.47
N TYR A 175 16.62 -1.28 3.22
CA TYR A 175 16.54 -2.03 1.97
C TYR A 175 16.19 -1.16 0.76
N VAL A 176 15.43 -0.07 0.94
CA VAL A 176 15.14 0.88 -0.15
C VAL A 176 16.41 1.60 -0.59
N SER A 177 17.20 2.13 0.37
CA SER A 177 18.43 2.87 0.06
C SER A 177 19.50 2.00 -0.61
N THR A 178 19.53 0.70 -0.32
CA THR A 178 20.50 -0.22 -0.93
C THR A 178 20.10 -0.71 -2.32
N GLY A 179 18.82 -0.92 -2.56
CA GLY A 179 18.36 -1.66 -3.74
C GLY A 179 17.41 -0.92 -4.70
N GLY A 180 17.02 0.35 -4.44
CA GLY A 180 16.17 1.15 -5.32
C GLY A 180 14.90 0.43 -5.80
N LEU A 181 14.39 0.79 -6.98
CA LEU A 181 13.14 0.23 -7.53
C LEU A 181 13.22 -1.28 -7.82
N LEU A 182 14.39 -1.83 -8.10
CA LEU A 182 14.53 -3.29 -8.26
C LEU A 182 14.30 -4.03 -6.94
N ALA A 183 14.85 -3.51 -5.84
CA ALA A 183 14.60 -4.08 -4.50
C ALA A 183 13.12 -3.97 -4.13
N VAL A 184 12.54 -2.78 -4.27
CA VAL A 184 11.12 -2.52 -4.05
C VAL A 184 10.28 -3.51 -4.87
N THR A 185 10.58 -3.73 -6.14
CA THR A 185 9.83 -4.69 -6.98
C THR A 185 9.87 -6.11 -6.44
N TYR A 186 11.04 -6.60 -5.99
CA TYR A 186 11.14 -7.95 -5.45
C TYR A 186 10.48 -8.09 -4.08
N THR A 187 10.64 -7.10 -3.20
CA THR A 187 9.97 -7.08 -1.91
C THR A 187 8.45 -6.99 -2.08
N ASP A 188 7.96 -6.13 -2.97
CA ASP A 188 6.54 -5.95 -3.25
C ASP A 188 5.86 -7.23 -3.74
N ILE A 189 6.51 -8.01 -4.60
CA ILE A 189 5.96 -9.29 -5.06
C ILE A 189 5.68 -10.21 -3.87
N ILE A 190 6.64 -10.35 -2.96
CA ILE A 190 6.50 -11.20 -1.77
C ILE A 190 5.48 -10.58 -0.81
N GLN A 191 5.53 -9.28 -0.60
CA GLN A 191 4.62 -8.55 0.28
C GLN A 191 3.17 -8.64 -0.19
N MET A 192 2.92 -8.53 -1.49
CA MET A 192 1.57 -8.68 -2.04
C MET A 192 1.05 -10.12 -1.95
N ILE A 193 1.91 -11.12 -2.13
CA ILE A 193 1.56 -12.53 -1.88
C ILE A 193 1.19 -12.73 -0.41
N LEU A 194 2.00 -12.22 0.52
CA LEU A 194 1.73 -12.31 1.97
C LEU A 194 0.46 -11.57 2.37
N LEU A 195 0.19 -10.41 1.78
CA LEU A 195 -1.05 -9.67 2.00
C LEU A 195 -2.27 -10.47 1.56
N VAL A 196 -2.25 -11.01 0.34
CA VAL A 196 -3.36 -11.81 -0.19
C VAL A 196 -3.55 -13.09 0.63
N LEU A 197 -2.48 -13.79 0.95
CA LEU A 197 -2.54 -14.98 1.81
C LEU A 197 -3.07 -14.63 3.21
N GLY A 198 -2.51 -13.62 3.85
CA GLY A 198 -2.90 -13.22 5.20
C GLY A 198 -4.34 -12.75 5.29
N VAL A 199 -4.70 -11.77 4.46
CA VAL A 199 -6.02 -11.11 4.54
C VAL A 199 -7.11 -11.91 3.84
N VAL A 200 -6.88 -12.33 2.59
CA VAL A 200 -7.93 -12.97 1.78
C VAL A 200 -8.04 -14.46 2.06
N VAL A 201 -6.92 -15.20 2.06
CA VAL A 201 -6.94 -16.67 2.12
C VAL A 201 -7.09 -17.18 3.55
N PHE A 202 -6.53 -16.48 4.54
CA PHE A 202 -6.61 -16.92 5.94
C PHE A 202 -7.61 -16.13 6.76
N ALA A 203 -7.53 -14.78 6.79
CA ALA A 203 -8.35 -14.00 7.70
C ALA A 203 -9.85 -14.09 7.37
N VAL A 204 -10.22 -13.95 6.10
CA VAL A 204 -11.63 -14.02 5.68
C VAL A 204 -12.25 -15.38 6.03
N PRO A 205 -11.70 -16.56 5.63
CA PRO A 205 -12.28 -17.85 5.97
C PRO A 205 -12.30 -18.15 7.46
N LEU A 206 -11.28 -17.74 8.23
CA LEU A 206 -11.27 -17.95 9.68
C LEU A 206 -12.37 -17.15 10.38
N CYS A 207 -12.57 -15.88 10.01
CA CYS A 207 -13.68 -15.10 10.53
C CYS A 207 -15.03 -15.70 10.13
N THR A 208 -15.17 -16.16 8.88
CA THR A 208 -16.39 -16.81 8.39
C THR A 208 -16.71 -18.08 9.17
N ASN A 209 -15.72 -18.95 9.38
CA ASN A 209 -15.88 -20.18 10.15
C ASN A 209 -16.21 -19.89 11.62
N TYR A 210 -15.57 -18.87 12.20
CA TYR A 210 -15.87 -18.46 13.58
C TYR A 210 -17.33 -18.02 13.75
N LEU A 211 -17.83 -17.17 12.85
CA LEU A 211 -19.22 -16.71 12.86
C LEU A 211 -20.18 -17.87 12.60
N ALA A 212 -19.91 -18.75 11.65
CA ALA A 212 -20.73 -19.91 11.35
C ALA A 212 -20.85 -20.86 12.56
N ASN A 213 -19.73 -21.14 13.25
CA ASN A 213 -19.73 -21.97 14.46
C ASN A 213 -20.45 -21.31 15.64
N ALA A 214 -20.49 -19.98 15.68
CA ALA A 214 -21.27 -19.22 16.68
C ALA A 214 -22.76 -19.10 16.32
N GLY A 215 -23.17 -19.59 15.14
CA GLY A 215 -24.54 -19.44 14.64
C GLY A 215 -24.90 -18.00 14.25
N VAL A 216 -23.91 -17.15 13.98
CA VAL A 216 -24.06 -15.73 13.67
C VAL A 216 -23.90 -15.50 12.15
N SER A 217 -24.81 -14.71 11.58
CA SER A 217 -24.82 -14.37 10.15
C SER A 217 -24.67 -12.87 9.94
N LEU A 218 -23.79 -12.45 9.05
CA LEU A 218 -23.64 -11.03 8.72
C LEU A 218 -24.97 -10.39 8.29
N THR A 219 -25.72 -11.09 7.45
CA THR A 219 -26.96 -10.54 6.86
C THR A 219 -28.13 -10.52 7.83
N ALA A 220 -28.14 -11.40 8.83
CA ALA A 220 -29.23 -11.48 9.82
C ALA A 220 -28.96 -10.63 11.06
N ASP A 221 -27.69 -10.55 11.50
CA ASP A 221 -27.33 -9.99 12.80
C ASP A 221 -26.75 -8.58 12.73
N LEU A 222 -26.37 -8.10 11.52
CA LEU A 222 -26.01 -6.70 11.30
C LEU A 222 -27.24 -5.86 10.94
N PRO A 223 -27.28 -4.58 11.37
CA PRO A 223 -28.33 -3.65 10.97
C PRO A 223 -28.40 -3.49 9.44
N GLN A 224 -29.60 -3.29 8.88
CA GLN A 224 -29.80 -3.09 7.44
C GLN A 224 -28.97 -1.94 6.88
N SER A 225 -28.68 -0.92 7.68
CA SER A 225 -27.80 0.21 7.31
C SER A 225 -26.37 -0.20 6.95
N TYR A 226 -25.87 -1.35 7.42
CA TYR A 226 -24.55 -1.88 7.07
C TYR A 226 -24.47 -2.36 5.61
N PHE A 227 -25.59 -2.58 4.95
CA PHE A 227 -25.70 -3.01 3.56
C PHE A 227 -26.07 -1.86 2.61
N ASP A 228 -26.19 -0.64 3.13
CA ASP A 228 -26.41 0.55 2.32
C ASP A 228 -25.08 1.10 1.77
N PHE A 229 -24.90 1.05 0.45
CA PHE A 229 -23.75 1.64 -0.24
C PHE A 229 -23.67 3.15 -0.11
N GLY A 230 -24.78 3.82 0.14
CA GLY A 230 -24.89 5.26 0.30
C GLY A 230 -24.77 5.76 1.74
N ALA A 231 -24.57 4.89 2.74
CA ALA A 231 -24.60 5.25 4.15
C ALA A 231 -23.57 6.34 4.55
N TRP A 232 -22.50 6.49 3.79
CA TRP A 232 -21.49 7.56 3.98
C TRP A 232 -21.95 8.93 3.47
N GLY A 233 -23.08 8.96 2.75
CA GLY A 233 -23.62 10.13 2.05
C GLY A 233 -23.01 10.30 0.65
N TRP A 234 -23.86 10.35 -0.36
CA TRP A 234 -23.43 10.47 -1.78
C TRP A 234 -22.49 11.64 -2.06
N PRO A 235 -22.64 12.84 -1.47
CA PRO A 235 -21.69 13.94 -1.67
C PRO A 235 -20.29 13.58 -1.19
N THR A 236 -20.16 12.90 -0.04
CA THR A 236 -18.87 12.44 0.50
C THR A 236 -18.25 11.38 -0.40
N ILE A 237 -19.04 10.41 -0.86
CA ILE A 237 -18.58 9.33 -1.74
C ILE A 237 -18.08 9.90 -3.07
N ILE A 238 -18.85 10.82 -3.68
CA ILE A 238 -18.47 11.46 -4.95
C ILE A 238 -17.19 12.29 -4.78
N ALA A 239 -17.08 13.06 -3.71
CA ALA A 239 -15.88 13.85 -3.41
C ALA A 239 -14.65 12.96 -3.21
N LEU A 240 -14.80 11.87 -2.45
CA LEU A 240 -13.75 10.88 -2.22
C LEU A 240 -13.31 10.22 -3.54
N CYS A 241 -14.27 9.74 -4.34
CA CYS A 241 -13.97 9.13 -5.64
C CYS A 241 -13.28 10.12 -6.58
N ALA A 242 -13.79 11.34 -6.70
CA ALA A 242 -13.21 12.37 -7.56
C ALA A 242 -11.78 12.71 -7.12
N SER A 243 -11.55 12.98 -5.84
CA SER A 243 -10.21 13.30 -5.31
C SER A 243 -9.22 12.15 -5.51
N THR A 244 -9.65 10.92 -5.25
CA THR A 244 -8.81 9.72 -5.41
C THR A 244 -8.48 9.48 -6.88
N ILE A 245 -9.46 9.52 -7.79
CA ILE A 245 -9.24 9.31 -9.22
C ILE A 245 -8.34 10.41 -9.80
N LEU A 246 -8.57 11.67 -9.45
CA LEU A 246 -7.77 12.80 -9.93
C LEU A 246 -6.32 12.74 -9.42
N SER A 247 -6.08 12.22 -8.21
CA SER A 247 -4.73 12.08 -7.67
C SER A 247 -3.82 11.19 -8.52
N PHE A 248 -4.37 10.20 -9.24
CA PHE A 248 -3.60 9.35 -10.15
C PHE A 248 -2.94 10.14 -11.29
N PHE A 249 -3.58 11.21 -11.75
CA PHE A 249 -3.10 12.03 -12.87
C PHE A 249 -1.97 12.99 -12.48
N THR A 250 -1.76 13.22 -11.19
CA THR A 250 -0.75 14.13 -10.64
C THR A 250 0.30 13.43 -9.78
N SER A 251 0.09 12.15 -9.48
CA SER A 251 0.97 11.39 -8.61
C SER A 251 2.21 10.90 -9.36
N MET A 252 3.40 11.30 -8.88
CA MET A 252 4.67 10.89 -9.47
C MET A 252 4.86 9.36 -9.48
N ASP A 253 4.39 8.66 -8.47
CA ASP A 253 4.49 7.20 -8.40
C ASP A 253 3.70 6.50 -9.52
N SER A 254 2.56 7.05 -9.95
CA SER A 254 1.81 6.58 -11.12
C SER A 254 2.63 6.69 -12.41
N PHE A 255 3.36 7.81 -12.57
CA PHE A 255 4.25 8.03 -13.70
C PHE A 255 5.44 7.07 -13.68
N THR A 256 6.11 6.92 -12.54
CA THR A 256 7.27 6.03 -12.37
C THR A 256 6.94 4.59 -12.79
N ARG A 257 5.76 4.06 -12.44
CA ARG A 257 5.34 2.71 -12.86
C ARG A 257 5.14 2.59 -14.36
N CYS A 258 4.56 3.60 -15.00
CA CYS A 258 4.44 3.61 -16.45
C CYS A 258 5.81 3.70 -17.15
N ILE A 259 6.73 4.49 -16.61
CA ILE A 259 8.11 4.63 -17.12
C ILE A 259 8.85 3.30 -16.98
N ALA A 260 8.72 2.59 -15.85
CA ALA A 260 9.36 1.32 -15.57
C ALA A 260 8.89 0.16 -16.48
N ALA A 261 7.69 0.25 -17.08
CA ALA A 261 7.17 -0.77 -17.98
C ALA A 261 8.03 -0.91 -19.25
N LYS A 262 8.17 -2.12 -19.79
CA LYS A 262 8.94 -2.36 -21.01
C LYS A 262 8.32 -1.70 -22.26
N ASP A 263 6.99 -1.61 -22.33
CA ASP A 263 6.24 -1.03 -23.44
C ASP A 263 4.88 -0.44 -22.97
N ALA A 264 4.21 0.29 -23.85
CA ALA A 264 2.94 0.97 -23.57
C ALA A 264 1.80 -0.01 -23.21
N ARG A 265 1.74 -1.15 -23.91
CA ARG A 265 0.75 -2.20 -23.60
C ARG A 265 0.96 -2.80 -22.22
N THR A 266 2.23 -3.03 -21.85
CA THR A 266 2.61 -3.53 -20.53
C THR A 266 2.23 -2.56 -19.43
N ALA A 267 2.43 -1.25 -19.61
CA ALA A 267 2.00 -0.24 -18.65
C ALA A 267 0.48 -0.31 -18.42
N LYS A 268 -0.32 -0.33 -19.50
CA LYS A 268 -1.78 -0.42 -19.44
C LYS A 268 -2.27 -1.70 -18.77
N VAL A 269 -1.79 -2.86 -19.25
CA VAL A 269 -2.23 -4.18 -18.74
C VAL A 269 -1.83 -4.37 -17.28
N GLY A 270 -0.64 -3.92 -16.87
CA GLY A 270 -0.21 -3.97 -15.47
C GLY A 270 -1.13 -3.14 -14.56
N THR A 271 -1.51 -1.94 -14.99
CA THR A 271 -2.44 -1.10 -14.22
C THR A 271 -3.84 -1.74 -14.09
N ILE A 272 -4.32 -2.47 -15.12
CA ILE A 272 -5.59 -3.22 -15.05
C ILE A 272 -5.48 -4.39 -14.07
N TYR A 273 -4.35 -5.13 -14.06
CA TYR A 273 -4.13 -6.20 -13.07
C TYR A 273 -4.19 -5.66 -11.64
N ALA A 274 -3.60 -4.48 -11.41
CA ALA A 274 -3.70 -3.83 -10.11
C ALA A 274 -5.14 -3.52 -9.73
N ALA A 275 -5.95 -2.97 -10.63
CA ALA A 275 -7.37 -2.65 -10.36
C ALA A 275 -8.15 -3.87 -9.86
N ILE A 276 -7.96 -5.03 -10.49
CA ILE A 276 -8.62 -6.28 -10.08
C ILE A 276 -8.15 -6.70 -8.67
N SER A 277 -6.85 -6.68 -8.43
CA SER A 277 -6.27 -7.06 -7.13
C SER A 277 -6.74 -6.13 -6.00
N VAL A 278 -6.81 -4.83 -6.29
CA VAL A 278 -7.31 -3.79 -5.36
C VAL A 278 -8.76 -4.04 -4.97
N LEU A 279 -9.63 -4.42 -5.91
CA LEU A 279 -11.04 -4.76 -5.62
C LEU A 279 -11.17 -5.98 -4.70
N VAL A 280 -10.33 -6.99 -4.86
CA VAL A 280 -10.31 -8.17 -3.99
C VAL A 280 -9.96 -7.76 -2.55
N ILE A 281 -8.95 -6.92 -2.38
CA ILE A 281 -8.56 -6.41 -1.05
C ILE A 281 -9.64 -5.50 -0.45
N ALA A 282 -10.31 -4.68 -1.27
CA ALA A 282 -11.43 -3.85 -0.82
C ALA A 282 -12.54 -4.69 -0.18
N GLY A 283 -12.96 -5.74 -0.89
CA GLY A 283 -14.00 -6.65 -0.40
C GLY A 283 -13.57 -7.39 0.87
N ALA A 284 -12.36 -7.95 0.89
CA ALA A 284 -11.84 -8.68 2.04
C ALA A 284 -11.69 -7.78 3.28
N SER A 285 -11.12 -6.58 3.14
CA SER A 285 -10.94 -5.65 4.26
C SER A 285 -12.29 -5.15 4.81
N THR A 286 -13.23 -4.83 3.94
CA THR A 286 -14.60 -4.43 4.37
C THR A 286 -15.28 -5.58 5.09
N TYR A 287 -15.19 -6.80 4.56
CA TYR A 287 -15.74 -8.00 5.20
C TYR A 287 -15.16 -8.21 6.60
N LEU A 288 -13.84 -8.10 6.76
CA LEU A 288 -13.19 -8.23 8.08
C LEU A 288 -13.68 -7.17 9.06
N GLY A 289 -13.93 -5.94 8.60
CA GLY A 289 -14.54 -4.91 9.42
C GLY A 289 -15.94 -5.28 9.90
N MET A 290 -16.82 -5.69 8.98
CA MET A 290 -18.19 -6.10 9.29
C MET A 290 -18.23 -7.34 10.20
N ALA A 291 -17.42 -8.36 9.92
CA ALA A 291 -17.27 -9.54 10.77
C ALA A 291 -16.74 -9.16 12.17
N GLY A 292 -15.77 -8.24 12.22
CA GLY A 292 -15.23 -7.70 13.45
C GLY A 292 -16.29 -7.03 14.33
N LYS A 293 -17.28 -6.38 13.73
CA LYS A 293 -18.39 -5.76 14.48
C LYS A 293 -19.23 -6.78 15.22
N LEU A 294 -19.43 -7.97 14.64
CA LEU A 294 -20.17 -9.06 15.28
C LEU A 294 -19.31 -9.82 16.31
N ILE A 295 -18.04 -10.04 16.01
CA ILE A 295 -17.12 -10.80 16.89
C ILE A 295 -16.67 -9.95 18.09
N LEU A 296 -16.41 -8.68 17.88
CA LEU A 296 -15.83 -7.74 18.84
C LEU A 296 -16.66 -6.43 18.88
N PRO A 297 -17.92 -6.46 19.37
CA PRO A 297 -18.85 -5.32 19.24
C PRO A 297 -18.42 -4.06 20.00
N ASN A 298 -17.54 -4.19 21.01
CA ASN A 298 -17.16 -3.13 21.95
C ASN A 298 -15.64 -2.82 21.83
N LEU A 299 -15.12 -2.60 20.62
CA LEU A 299 -13.75 -2.14 20.46
C LEU A 299 -13.62 -0.65 20.78
N ASP A 300 -12.60 -0.28 21.57
CA ASP A 300 -12.27 1.11 21.91
C ASP A 300 -11.96 1.95 20.66
N SER A 301 -11.39 1.32 19.63
CA SER A 301 -11.08 1.96 18.36
C SER A 301 -11.29 0.99 17.19
N ALA A 302 -12.11 1.38 16.23
CA ALA A 302 -12.35 0.61 15.01
C ALA A 302 -11.05 0.36 14.19
N ASN A 303 -10.06 1.24 14.29
CA ASN A 303 -8.76 1.06 13.63
C ASN A 303 -8.01 -0.19 14.09
N ASN A 304 -8.33 -0.71 15.25
CA ASN A 304 -7.69 -1.90 15.80
C ASN A 304 -8.41 -3.20 15.40
N VAL A 305 -9.51 -3.13 14.62
CA VAL A 305 -10.36 -4.30 14.34
C VAL A 305 -9.60 -5.49 13.78
N VAL A 306 -8.73 -5.28 12.79
CA VAL A 306 -7.94 -6.37 12.17
C VAL A 306 -6.97 -6.98 13.18
N ALA A 307 -6.23 -6.14 13.91
CA ALA A 307 -5.30 -6.60 14.92
C ALA A 307 -6.00 -7.35 16.07
N ALA A 308 -7.14 -6.82 16.50
CA ALA A 308 -7.95 -7.44 17.56
C ALA A 308 -8.54 -8.79 17.13
N LEU A 309 -9.07 -8.91 15.90
CA LEU A 309 -9.52 -10.18 15.34
C LEU A 309 -8.40 -11.21 15.32
N VAL A 310 -7.19 -10.80 14.86
CA VAL A 310 -6.04 -11.70 14.81
C VAL A 310 -5.67 -12.20 16.20
N VAL A 311 -5.63 -11.31 17.19
CA VAL A 311 -5.30 -11.69 18.58
C VAL A 311 -6.35 -12.63 19.17
N GLU A 312 -7.63 -12.40 18.92
CA GLU A 312 -8.74 -13.10 19.58
C GLU A 312 -9.01 -14.48 18.98
N ILE A 313 -9.10 -14.58 17.65
CA ILE A 313 -9.64 -15.79 17.02
C ILE A 313 -8.63 -16.62 16.22
N PHE A 314 -7.41 -16.11 15.97
CA PHE A 314 -6.46 -16.87 15.16
C PHE A 314 -5.55 -17.78 15.99
N PRO A 315 -5.24 -19.00 15.51
CA PRO A 315 -4.28 -19.86 16.15
C PRO A 315 -2.85 -19.32 16.00
N HIS A 316 -1.97 -19.72 16.92
CA HIS A 316 -0.56 -19.37 16.85
C HIS A 316 0.08 -19.82 15.53
N GLY A 317 0.99 -19.04 15.01
CA GLY A 317 1.58 -19.19 13.68
C GLY A 317 0.78 -18.47 12.59
N LEU A 318 -0.53 -18.67 12.52
CA LEU A 318 -1.38 -17.89 11.61
C LEU A 318 -1.54 -16.44 12.07
N LYS A 319 -1.47 -16.15 13.38
CA LYS A 319 -1.37 -14.78 13.90
C LYS A 319 -0.20 -14.06 13.23
N GLY A 320 1.00 -14.61 13.35
CA GLY A 320 2.20 -14.05 12.74
C GLY A 320 2.07 -13.85 11.23
N LEU A 321 1.53 -14.83 10.51
CA LEU A 321 1.37 -14.78 9.05
C LEU A 321 0.40 -13.67 8.60
N VAL A 322 -0.77 -13.56 9.23
CA VAL A 322 -1.74 -12.50 8.89
C VAL A 322 -1.16 -11.11 9.19
N LEU A 323 -0.43 -11.00 10.29
CA LEU A 323 0.19 -9.74 10.69
C LEU A 323 1.30 -9.29 9.74
N ILE A 324 2.16 -10.19 9.29
CA ILE A 324 3.13 -9.84 8.24
C ILE A 324 2.43 -9.50 6.93
N GLY A 325 1.27 -10.09 6.63
CA GLY A 325 0.45 -9.69 5.49
C GLY A 325 0.01 -8.22 5.57
N VAL A 326 -0.51 -7.80 6.73
CA VAL A 326 -0.91 -6.39 6.95
C VAL A 326 0.30 -5.46 7.00
N LEU A 327 1.39 -5.86 7.68
CA LEU A 327 2.65 -5.11 7.68
C LEU A 327 3.24 -4.99 6.26
N SER A 328 3.10 -6.01 5.44
CA SER A 328 3.53 -6.00 4.04
C SER A 328 2.84 -4.90 3.24
N ALA A 329 1.53 -4.71 3.41
CA ALA A 329 0.81 -3.62 2.76
C ALA A 329 1.33 -2.23 3.18
N ILE A 330 1.67 -2.06 4.45
CA ILE A 330 2.18 -0.81 4.99
C ILE A 330 3.60 -0.54 4.46
N MET A 331 4.47 -1.54 4.50
CA MET A 331 5.87 -1.41 4.11
C MET A 331 6.02 -1.17 2.61
N SER A 332 5.27 -1.90 1.78
CA SER A 332 5.30 -1.74 0.32
C SER A 332 4.85 -0.35 -0.17
N THR A 333 3.92 0.26 0.56
CA THR A 333 3.53 1.65 0.26
C THR A 333 4.56 2.66 0.78
N ALA A 334 5.18 2.40 1.91
CA ALA A 334 6.21 3.28 2.48
C ALA A 334 7.47 3.30 1.61
N ASP A 335 7.93 2.16 1.11
CA ASP A 335 9.17 2.05 0.35
C ASP A 335 9.10 2.77 -1.01
N ILE A 336 7.99 2.61 -1.75
CA ILE A 336 7.80 3.35 -2.99
C ILE A 336 7.65 4.85 -2.74
N SER A 337 7.06 5.26 -1.62
CA SER A 337 6.94 6.67 -1.26
C SER A 337 8.30 7.29 -0.94
N VAL A 338 9.15 6.58 -0.19
CA VAL A 338 10.53 6.99 0.10
C VAL A 338 11.33 7.11 -1.20
N LEU A 339 11.27 6.09 -2.07
CA LEU A 339 11.98 6.08 -3.34
C LEU A 339 11.54 7.22 -4.25
N THR A 340 10.23 7.43 -4.39
CA THR A 340 9.65 8.48 -5.24
C THR A 340 10.02 9.87 -4.73
N GLY A 341 9.91 10.10 -3.41
CA GLY A 341 10.31 11.38 -2.79
C GLY A 341 11.81 11.64 -2.95
N SER A 342 12.66 10.62 -2.78
CA SER A 342 14.10 10.74 -2.96
C SER A 342 14.48 10.99 -4.41
N ALA A 343 13.78 10.39 -5.38
CA ALA A 343 14.01 10.64 -6.81
C ALA A 343 13.73 12.12 -7.15
N SER A 344 12.60 12.67 -6.69
CA SER A 344 12.28 14.08 -6.92
C SER A 344 13.28 15.02 -6.24
N LEU A 345 13.67 14.74 -5.00
CA LEU A 345 14.65 15.54 -4.29
C LEU A 345 16.02 15.52 -5.00
N THR A 346 16.46 14.35 -5.45
CA THR A 346 17.78 14.18 -6.09
C THR A 346 17.78 14.72 -7.51
N LYS A 347 16.83 14.31 -8.36
CA LYS A 347 16.82 14.67 -9.78
C LYS A 347 16.34 16.09 -10.02
N ASP A 348 15.20 16.46 -9.39
CA ASP A 348 14.53 17.71 -9.73
C ASP A 348 15.07 18.92 -8.95
N ILE A 349 15.68 18.68 -7.76
CA ILE A 349 16.22 19.77 -6.93
C ILE A 349 17.75 19.73 -6.89
N TYR A 350 18.36 18.62 -6.39
CA TYR A 350 19.80 18.59 -6.15
C TYR A 350 20.61 18.66 -7.45
N GLN A 351 20.35 17.78 -8.40
CA GLN A 351 21.07 17.75 -9.69
C GLN A 351 20.74 18.97 -10.55
N GLN A 352 19.56 19.56 -10.42
CA GLN A 352 19.18 20.70 -11.24
C GLN A 352 19.76 22.02 -10.72
N PHE A 353 19.88 22.24 -9.40
CA PHE A 353 20.20 23.54 -8.82
C PHE A 353 21.47 23.55 -7.95
N ILE A 354 21.87 22.39 -7.37
CA ILE A 354 22.97 22.34 -6.41
C ILE A 354 24.22 21.74 -7.05
N ASN A 355 24.11 20.60 -7.71
CA ASN A 355 25.24 19.93 -8.39
C ASN A 355 24.81 19.32 -9.73
N PRO A 356 24.81 20.11 -10.81
CA PRO A 356 24.38 19.65 -12.14
C PRO A 356 25.26 18.55 -12.75
N GLY A 357 26.43 18.27 -12.17
CA GLY A 357 27.37 17.23 -12.62
C GLY A 357 27.32 15.93 -11.82
N ALA A 358 26.42 15.80 -10.84
CA ALA A 358 26.32 14.61 -9.99
C ALA A 358 25.62 13.44 -10.65
#